data_5bafc968691f2f8d42e9c201050e90aa
#
_entry.id   5bafc968691f2f8d42e9c201050e90aa
#
_cell.length_a   1.000
_cell.length_b   1.000
_cell.length_c   1.000
_cell.angle_alpha   90.00
_cell.angle_beta   90.00
_cell.angle_gamma   90.00
#
_symmetry.space_group_name_H-M   'P 1'
#
loop_
_entity.id
_entity.type
_entity.pdbx_description
1 polymer ?
#
loop_
_entity_poly.entity_id
_entity_poly.type
_entity_poly.pdbx_seq_one_letter_code
_entity_poly.pdbx_strand_id
1 'polypeptide(L)'
;LNLSNGLLFVEYENETLPIKYRKIEKLIFSSKFACPESGFTIEEIEPRLFSFNSPYGACEECEGIGIKLNVDPNLVVPNEKKSIADGAIEPWSKSSTLYYAQTLASLAKHYNFSLSDKWQRIQKKIRDIILYGSDDEEIKFIYDDGYEKYSHKKTFEGVVNNLERRYLETDSEWKREE
;
A
#
# COMPACT_ATOMS: atom_id res chain seq x y z
N LEU A 1 -29.25 -14.90 -20.85
CA LEU A 1 -27.84 -15.02 -21.24
C LEU A 1 -27.48 -14.11 -22.43
N ASN A 2 -28.34 -14.01 -23.43
CA ASN A 2 -28.07 -13.17 -24.60
C ASN A 2 -28.03 -11.66 -24.29
N LEU A 3 -28.82 -11.19 -23.31
CA LEU A 3 -28.88 -9.79 -22.90
C LEU A 3 -27.72 -9.36 -21.97
N SER A 4 -27.08 -10.34 -21.32
CA SER A 4 -26.07 -10.12 -20.27
C SER A 4 -24.69 -10.62 -20.70
N ASN A 5 -24.40 -10.63 -21.99
CA ASN A 5 -23.13 -11.11 -22.54
C ASN A 5 -22.71 -12.51 -22.05
N GLY A 6 -23.73 -13.35 -21.81
CA GLY A 6 -23.54 -14.75 -21.44
C GLY A 6 -23.45 -15.04 -19.94
N LEU A 7 -23.70 -14.07 -19.07
CA LEU A 7 -23.72 -14.29 -17.62
C LEU A 7 -25.12 -14.09 -17.04
N LEU A 8 -25.56 -15.00 -16.16
CA LEU A 8 -26.84 -14.92 -15.46
C LEU A 8 -26.64 -15.31 -13.99
N PHE A 9 -27.22 -14.53 -13.10
CA PHE A 9 -27.31 -14.85 -11.68
C PHE A 9 -28.75 -15.20 -11.34
N VAL A 10 -28.95 -16.28 -10.60
CA VAL A 10 -30.24 -16.66 -10.03
C VAL A 10 -30.10 -16.66 -8.52
N GLU A 11 -30.83 -15.79 -7.88
CA GLU A 11 -30.94 -15.76 -6.43
C GLU A 11 -32.26 -16.43 -6.04
N TYR A 12 -32.19 -17.37 -5.11
CA TYR A 12 -33.36 -18.07 -4.60
C TYR A 12 -33.27 -18.23 -3.09
N GLU A 13 -34.42 -18.28 -2.46
CA GLU A 13 -34.56 -18.57 -1.04
C GLU A 13 -35.05 -19.98 -0.86
N ASN A 14 -34.43 -20.75 0.02
CA ASN A 14 -34.85 -22.10 0.29
C ASN A 14 -36.10 -22.10 1.20
N GLU A 15 -37.28 -22.19 0.60
CA GLU A 15 -38.57 -22.14 1.30
C GLU A 15 -38.81 -23.34 2.21
N THR A 16 -38.04 -24.43 2.08
CA THR A 16 -38.19 -25.61 2.96
C THR A 16 -37.62 -25.35 4.36
N LEU A 17 -36.83 -24.31 4.55
CA LEU A 17 -36.28 -23.94 5.84
C LEU A 17 -37.18 -22.94 6.59
N PRO A 18 -37.23 -23.03 7.94
CA PRO A 18 -37.87 -21.98 8.73
C PRO A 18 -37.28 -20.59 8.44
N ILE A 19 -38.10 -19.56 8.41
CA ILE A 19 -37.74 -18.18 8.01
C ILE A 19 -36.44 -17.70 8.65
N LYS A 20 -36.19 -18.03 9.93
CA LYS A 20 -34.96 -17.67 10.66
C LYS A 20 -33.66 -18.23 10.07
N TYR A 21 -33.72 -19.31 9.32
CA TYR A 21 -32.58 -20.04 8.76
C TYR A 21 -32.51 -19.94 7.24
N ARG A 22 -33.45 -19.25 6.61
CA ARG A 22 -33.42 -19.01 5.17
C ARG A 22 -32.26 -18.12 4.82
N LYS A 23 -31.45 -18.58 3.89
CA LYS A 23 -30.37 -17.77 3.29
C LYS A 23 -30.66 -17.64 1.80
N ILE A 24 -30.35 -16.47 1.27
CA ILE A 24 -30.36 -16.26 -0.18
C ILE A 24 -29.17 -17.02 -0.75
N GLU A 25 -29.46 -18.00 -1.57
CA GLU A 25 -28.45 -18.76 -2.32
C GLU A 25 -28.35 -18.18 -3.72
N LYS A 26 -27.14 -18.15 -4.24
CA LYS A 26 -26.84 -17.57 -5.55
C LYS A 26 -26.24 -18.62 -6.47
N LEU A 27 -26.91 -18.86 -7.60
CA LEU A 27 -26.39 -19.69 -8.67
C LEU A 27 -25.91 -18.83 -9.82
N ILE A 28 -24.76 -19.18 -10.35
CA ILE A 28 -24.13 -18.48 -11.48
C ILE A 28 -24.23 -19.40 -12.68
N PHE A 29 -24.84 -18.89 -13.75
CA PHE A 29 -24.89 -19.54 -15.05
C PHE A 29 -24.11 -18.72 -16.05
N SER A 30 -23.24 -19.36 -16.80
CA SER A 30 -22.46 -18.69 -17.84
C SER A 30 -22.48 -19.53 -19.11
N SER A 31 -22.63 -18.88 -20.26
CA SER A 31 -22.40 -19.49 -21.56
C SER A 31 -20.91 -19.50 -21.94
N LYS A 32 -20.08 -18.87 -21.11
CA LYS A 32 -18.62 -18.84 -21.23
C LYS A 32 -18.00 -19.65 -20.09
N PHE A 33 -16.69 -19.60 -19.95
CA PHE A 33 -15.97 -20.35 -18.92
C PHE A 33 -16.20 -19.74 -17.53
N ALA A 34 -17.05 -20.36 -16.74
CA ALA A 34 -17.28 -19.97 -15.34
C ALA A 34 -17.21 -21.20 -14.44
N CYS A 35 -16.59 -21.05 -13.28
CA CYS A 35 -16.60 -22.05 -12.24
C CYS A 35 -17.81 -21.82 -11.34
N PRO A 36 -18.76 -22.78 -11.24
CA PRO A 36 -19.96 -22.61 -10.43
C PRO A 36 -19.67 -22.57 -8.92
N GLU A 37 -18.55 -23.15 -8.47
CA GLU A 37 -18.18 -23.18 -7.05
C GLU A 37 -17.47 -21.90 -6.58
N SER A 38 -16.51 -21.40 -7.35
CA SER A 38 -15.71 -20.23 -6.97
C SER A 38 -16.26 -18.90 -7.50
N GLY A 39 -17.17 -18.95 -8.49
CA GLY A 39 -17.64 -17.77 -9.20
C GLY A 39 -16.63 -17.17 -10.17
N PHE A 40 -15.45 -17.79 -10.31
CA PHE A 40 -14.43 -17.34 -11.24
C PHE A 40 -14.93 -17.47 -12.69
N THR A 41 -14.79 -16.39 -13.45
CA THR A 41 -15.28 -16.30 -14.83
C THR A 41 -14.17 -15.78 -15.74
N ILE A 42 -13.95 -16.45 -16.86
CA ILE A 42 -13.09 -15.96 -17.94
C ILE A 42 -13.99 -15.52 -19.06
N GLU A 43 -13.85 -14.28 -19.52
CA GLU A 43 -14.70 -13.72 -20.58
C GLU A 43 -14.50 -14.45 -21.91
N GLU A 44 -13.27 -14.60 -22.34
CA GLU A 44 -12.90 -15.30 -23.56
C GLU A 44 -11.47 -15.83 -23.45
N ILE A 45 -11.20 -17.06 -23.91
CA ILE A 45 -9.85 -17.62 -23.91
C ILE A 45 -9.16 -17.18 -25.21
N GLU A 46 -8.33 -16.16 -25.10
CA GLU A 46 -7.54 -15.63 -26.19
C GLU A 46 -6.04 -15.80 -25.92
N PRO A 47 -5.17 -15.84 -26.95
CA PRO A 47 -3.72 -15.94 -26.77
C PRO A 47 -3.13 -14.86 -25.87
N ARG A 48 -3.74 -13.68 -25.83
CA ARG A 48 -3.31 -12.56 -24.97
C ARG A 48 -3.42 -12.84 -23.47
N LEU A 49 -4.31 -13.77 -23.05
CA LEU A 49 -4.42 -14.22 -21.64
C LEU A 49 -3.21 -15.01 -21.16
N PHE A 50 -2.43 -15.55 -22.08
CA PHE A 50 -1.23 -16.33 -21.77
C PHE A 50 0.06 -15.55 -22.01
N SER A 51 -0.04 -14.29 -22.34
CA SER A 51 1.10 -13.41 -22.61
C SER A 51 1.41 -12.56 -21.38
N PHE A 52 2.59 -12.70 -20.81
CA PHE A 52 3.06 -11.86 -19.72
C PHE A 52 3.25 -10.38 -20.12
N ASN A 53 3.34 -10.12 -21.43
CA ASN A 53 3.47 -8.77 -21.98
C ASN A 53 2.11 -8.14 -22.34
N SER A 54 1.02 -8.77 -21.94
CA SER A 54 -0.34 -8.28 -22.11
C SER A 54 -0.97 -7.99 -20.76
N PRO A 55 -1.65 -6.85 -20.58
CA PRO A 55 -2.37 -6.55 -19.33
C PRO A 55 -3.39 -7.63 -18.92
N TYR A 56 -3.89 -8.42 -19.88
CA TYR A 56 -4.85 -9.49 -19.63
C TYR A 56 -4.22 -10.78 -19.09
N GLY A 57 -2.92 -11.02 -19.35
CA GLY A 57 -2.22 -12.24 -18.95
C GLY A 57 -1.06 -11.96 -17.98
N ALA A 58 -0.70 -10.70 -17.80
CA ALA A 58 0.33 -10.31 -16.85
C ALA A 58 -0.16 -10.51 -15.41
N CYS A 59 0.75 -10.87 -14.53
CA CYS A 59 0.49 -10.89 -13.10
C CYS A 59 0.23 -9.46 -12.61
N GLU A 60 -0.85 -9.24 -11.88
CA GLU A 60 -1.22 -7.91 -11.35
C GLU A 60 -0.18 -7.34 -10.39
N GLU A 61 0.60 -8.20 -9.71
CA GLU A 61 1.61 -7.74 -8.74
C GLU A 61 2.94 -7.36 -9.37
N CYS A 62 3.36 -8.01 -10.47
CA CYS A 62 4.66 -7.78 -11.10
C CYS A 62 4.55 -7.27 -12.54
N GLU A 63 3.31 -7.03 -13.03
CA GLU A 63 3.02 -6.56 -14.38
C GLU A 63 3.70 -7.38 -15.49
N GLY A 64 3.92 -8.67 -15.22
CA GLY A 64 4.54 -9.61 -16.16
C GLY A 64 6.07 -9.69 -16.06
N ILE A 65 6.71 -8.89 -15.20
CA ILE A 65 8.18 -8.87 -15.04
C ILE A 65 8.68 -10.11 -14.29
N GLY A 66 7.83 -10.76 -13.47
CA GLY A 66 8.20 -11.95 -12.67
C GLY A 66 8.96 -11.65 -11.39
N ILE A 67 9.28 -10.39 -11.12
CA ILE A 67 9.99 -9.92 -9.93
C ILE A 67 9.22 -8.76 -9.33
N LYS A 68 9.05 -8.76 -8.00
CA LYS A 68 8.54 -7.62 -7.24
C LYS A 68 9.67 -7.08 -6.38
N LEU A 69 9.99 -5.82 -6.59
CA LEU A 69 10.95 -5.11 -5.74
C LEU A 69 10.18 -4.50 -4.56
N ASN A 70 10.66 -4.79 -3.35
CA ASN A 70 10.12 -4.22 -2.13
C ASN A 70 11.26 -3.53 -1.37
N VAL A 71 10.93 -2.46 -0.68
CA VAL A 71 11.87 -1.79 0.23
C VAL A 71 12.01 -2.62 1.51
N ASP A 72 13.23 -3.09 1.83
CA ASP A 72 13.50 -3.80 3.08
C ASP A 72 13.57 -2.82 4.26
N PRO A 73 12.68 -2.90 5.25
CA PRO A 73 12.70 -2.03 6.42
C PRO A 73 14.01 -2.10 7.22
N ASN A 74 14.74 -3.24 7.16
CA ASN A 74 16.03 -3.38 7.84
C ASN A 74 17.12 -2.55 7.16
N LEU A 75 16.99 -2.26 5.87
CA LEU A 75 17.88 -1.36 5.16
C LEU A 75 17.48 0.11 5.39
N VAL A 76 16.19 0.39 5.62
CA VAL A 76 15.73 1.73 6.01
C VAL A 76 16.27 2.13 7.38
N VAL A 77 16.31 1.18 8.33
CA VAL A 77 16.86 1.39 9.68
C VAL A 77 17.93 0.33 10.00
N PRO A 78 19.12 0.46 9.42
CA PRO A 78 20.17 -0.55 9.56
C PRO A 78 20.77 -0.62 10.97
N ASN A 79 20.61 0.42 11.79
CA ASN A 79 21.14 0.47 13.14
C ASN A 79 20.11 1.02 14.14
N GLU A 80 19.39 0.12 14.78
CA GLU A 80 18.38 0.47 15.80
C GLU A 80 18.96 1.14 17.06
N LYS A 81 20.28 1.14 17.25
CA LYS A 81 20.95 1.81 18.38
C LYS A 81 21.13 3.31 18.13
N LYS A 82 21.00 3.77 16.90
CA LYS A 82 20.97 5.19 16.57
C LYS A 82 19.61 5.82 16.91
N SER A 83 19.63 7.11 17.17
CA SER A 83 18.39 7.91 17.25
C SER A 83 17.99 8.42 15.86
N ILE A 84 16.76 8.88 15.72
CA ILE A 84 16.30 9.52 14.46
C ILE A 84 17.14 10.79 14.19
N ALA A 85 17.47 11.53 15.24
CA ALA A 85 18.33 12.72 15.14
C ALA A 85 19.77 12.37 14.70
N ASP A 86 20.26 11.17 15.03
CA ASP A 86 21.58 10.68 14.61
C ASP A 86 21.54 9.94 13.26
N GLY A 87 20.41 9.99 12.55
CA GLY A 87 20.23 9.37 11.25
C GLY A 87 19.94 7.87 11.29
N ALA A 88 19.08 7.43 12.19
CA ALA A 88 18.61 6.03 12.22
C ALA A 88 17.88 5.65 10.93
N ILE A 89 17.13 6.59 10.33
CA ILE A 89 16.43 6.41 9.05
C ILE A 89 17.41 6.80 7.94
N GLU A 90 18.17 5.81 7.44
CA GLU A 90 19.28 6.03 6.51
C GLU A 90 18.89 6.83 5.24
N PRO A 91 17.77 6.52 4.53
CA PRO A 91 17.41 7.22 3.31
C PRO A 91 17.11 8.71 3.50
N TRP A 92 16.61 9.08 4.68
CA TRP A 92 16.25 10.47 4.98
C TRP A 92 17.35 11.24 5.70
N SER A 93 18.33 10.53 6.27
CA SER A 93 19.45 11.15 7.00
C SER A 93 20.40 11.91 6.09
N LYS A 94 20.53 11.47 4.85
CA LYS A 94 21.40 12.08 3.83
C LYS A 94 20.71 13.18 3.03
N SER A 95 19.42 13.37 3.21
CA SER A 95 18.67 14.38 2.49
C SER A 95 19.04 15.78 2.97
N SER A 96 19.45 16.64 2.04
CA SER A 96 19.74 18.06 2.29
C SER A 96 18.45 18.88 2.53
N THR A 97 17.28 18.32 2.33
CA THR A 97 16.00 19.00 2.47
C THR A 97 15.50 18.98 3.92
N LEU A 98 15.15 20.15 4.43
CA LEU A 98 14.53 20.32 5.75
C LEU A 98 13.17 19.61 5.88
N TYR A 99 12.57 19.24 4.74
CA TYR A 99 11.24 18.64 4.68
C TYR A 99 11.12 17.37 5.53
N TYR A 100 12.05 16.43 5.39
CA TYR A 100 11.98 15.17 6.15
C TYR A 100 12.22 15.37 7.64
N ALA A 101 13.15 16.27 7.99
CA ALA A 101 13.41 16.59 9.39
C ALA A 101 12.17 17.23 10.06
N GLN A 102 11.49 18.13 9.37
CA GLN A 102 10.28 18.79 9.87
C GLN A 102 9.08 17.82 9.92
N THR A 103 9.00 16.89 8.96
CA THR A 103 8.02 15.82 8.96
C THR A 103 8.19 14.94 10.20
N LEU A 104 9.40 14.45 10.47
CA LEU A 104 9.72 13.64 11.64
C LEU A 104 9.50 14.40 12.96
N ALA A 105 9.82 15.70 12.99
CA ALA A 105 9.54 16.56 14.16
C ALA A 105 8.03 16.69 14.43
N SER A 106 7.22 16.79 13.39
CA SER A 106 5.76 16.85 13.51
C SER A 106 5.20 15.53 14.03
N LEU A 107 5.72 14.38 13.56
CA LEU A 107 5.37 13.05 14.08
C LEU A 107 5.76 12.90 15.54
N ALA A 108 6.99 13.30 15.90
CA ALA A 108 7.48 13.25 17.27
C ALA A 108 6.59 14.06 18.22
N LYS A 109 6.14 15.22 17.79
CA LYS A 109 5.21 16.07 18.55
C LYS A 109 3.82 15.42 18.67
N HIS A 110 3.30 14.81 17.61
CA HIS A 110 1.98 14.21 17.59
C HIS A 110 1.91 12.97 18.49
N TYR A 111 2.89 12.07 18.39
CA TYR A 111 2.95 10.82 19.15
C TYR A 111 3.73 10.91 20.46
N ASN A 112 4.18 12.12 20.82
CA ASN A 112 4.87 12.41 22.08
C ASN A 112 6.10 11.51 22.34
N PHE A 113 7.01 11.42 21.37
CA PHE A 113 8.31 10.77 21.49
C PHE A 113 9.44 11.74 21.16
N SER A 114 10.69 11.43 21.59
CA SER A 114 11.85 12.24 21.31
C SER A 114 12.62 11.72 20.09
N LEU A 115 12.99 12.63 19.15
CA LEU A 115 13.87 12.29 18.04
C LEU A 115 15.27 11.84 18.50
N SER A 116 15.66 12.18 19.72
CA SER A 116 16.94 11.78 20.32
C SER A 116 16.88 10.41 21.00
N ASP A 117 15.69 9.82 21.11
CA ASP A 117 15.56 8.46 21.62
C ASP A 117 16.09 7.46 20.60
N LYS A 118 16.80 6.43 21.12
CA LYS A 118 17.27 5.33 20.26
C LYS A 118 16.07 4.65 19.62
N TRP A 119 16.16 4.31 18.32
CA TRP A 119 15.08 3.67 17.56
C TRP A 119 14.46 2.48 18.30
N GLN A 120 15.28 1.59 18.86
CA GLN A 120 14.85 0.43 19.63
C GLN A 120 14.02 0.76 20.90
N ARG A 121 14.11 2.01 21.42
CA ARG A 121 13.34 2.46 22.60
C ARG A 121 12.01 3.07 22.24
N ILE A 122 11.83 3.47 20.99
CA ILE A 122 10.55 3.97 20.49
C ILE A 122 9.55 2.82 20.47
N GLN A 123 8.33 3.06 20.94
CA GLN A 123 7.28 2.04 20.96
C GLN A 123 7.08 1.43 19.56
N LYS A 124 6.89 0.10 19.51
CA LYS A 124 6.72 -0.62 18.24
C LYS A 124 5.65 0.00 17.36
N LYS A 125 4.48 0.33 17.94
CA LYS A 125 3.38 0.98 17.20
C LYS A 125 3.83 2.26 16.48
N ILE A 126 4.63 3.10 17.16
CA ILE A 126 5.13 4.36 16.59
C ILE A 126 6.16 4.06 15.49
N ARG A 127 7.04 3.08 15.68
CA ARG A 127 7.99 2.64 14.66
C ARG A 127 7.28 2.13 13.41
N ASP A 128 6.22 1.35 13.59
CA ASP A 128 5.41 0.84 12.49
C ASP A 128 4.73 2.00 11.74
N ILE A 129 4.22 3.01 12.44
CA ILE A 129 3.66 4.21 11.82
C ILE A 129 4.75 4.98 11.04
N ILE A 130 5.94 5.14 11.59
CA ILE A 130 7.03 5.82 10.89
C ILE A 130 7.42 5.08 9.61
N LEU A 131 7.44 3.75 9.65
CA LEU A 131 7.82 2.94 8.50
C LEU A 131 6.70 2.84 7.45
N TYR A 132 5.46 2.56 7.86
CA TYR A 132 4.38 2.17 6.97
C TYR A 132 3.25 3.19 6.84
N GLY A 133 3.21 4.20 7.71
CA GLY A 133 2.20 5.26 7.63
C GLY A 133 1.19 5.25 8.77
N SER A 134 0.34 6.29 8.79
CA SER A 134 -0.67 6.52 9.82
C SER A 134 -2.07 6.05 9.42
N ASP A 135 -2.19 5.27 8.34
CA ASP A 135 -3.48 4.87 7.75
C ASP A 135 -4.42 6.08 7.59
N ASP A 136 -5.59 6.05 8.20
CA ASP A 136 -6.60 7.13 8.14
C ASP A 136 -6.35 8.25 9.17
N GLU A 137 -5.35 8.12 10.05
CA GLU A 137 -5.08 9.12 11.08
C GLU A 137 -4.42 10.37 10.48
N GLU A 138 -5.13 11.51 10.57
CA GLU A 138 -4.61 12.80 10.14
C GLU A 138 -3.67 13.42 11.17
N ILE A 139 -2.46 13.77 10.72
CA ILE A 139 -1.42 14.39 11.52
C ILE A 139 -1.21 15.82 11.06
N LYS A 140 -1.06 16.74 12.00
CA LYS A 140 -0.73 18.13 11.70
C LYS A 140 0.77 18.28 11.47
N PHE A 141 1.15 18.43 10.21
CA PHE A 141 2.52 18.74 9.81
C PHE A 141 2.74 20.26 9.79
N ILE A 142 3.90 20.68 10.26
CA ILE A 142 4.33 22.07 10.30
C ILE A 142 5.63 22.16 9.53
N TYR A 143 5.63 23.02 8.53
CA TYR A 143 6.79 23.30 7.68
C TYR A 143 7.16 24.77 7.79
N ASP A 144 8.47 25.01 7.83
CA ASP A 144 9.08 26.34 7.90
C ASP A 144 10.15 26.41 6.81
N ASP A 145 9.94 27.24 5.81
CA ASP A 145 10.87 27.45 4.70
C ASP A 145 11.85 28.61 4.97
N GLY A 146 11.79 29.20 6.18
CA GLY A 146 12.58 30.34 6.59
C GLY A 146 11.95 31.71 6.28
N TYR A 147 10.86 31.73 5.50
CA TYR A 147 10.05 32.92 5.20
C TYR A 147 8.68 32.83 5.81
N GLU A 148 8.00 31.70 5.63
CA GLU A 148 6.65 31.47 6.14
C GLU A 148 6.55 30.12 6.83
N LYS A 149 5.67 30.07 7.87
CA LYS A 149 5.26 28.81 8.53
C LYS A 149 3.89 28.43 8.05
N TYR A 150 3.78 27.26 7.46
CA TYR A 150 2.51 26.70 7.05
C TYR A 150 2.26 25.34 7.70
N SER A 151 1.01 25.00 7.85
CA SER A 151 0.63 23.71 8.44
C SER A 151 -0.49 23.06 7.64
N HIS A 152 -0.37 21.76 7.44
CA HIS A 152 -1.39 20.95 6.81
C HIS A 152 -1.73 19.77 7.70
N LYS A 153 -3.01 19.40 7.70
CA LYS A 153 -3.45 18.11 8.23
C LYS A 153 -3.54 17.12 7.08
N LYS A 154 -2.84 16.02 7.19
CA LYS A 154 -2.86 14.93 6.23
C LYS A 154 -2.44 13.63 6.90
N THR A 155 -2.78 12.52 6.29
CA THR A 155 -2.24 11.21 6.66
C THR A 155 -0.74 11.16 6.35
N PHE A 156 -0.02 10.35 7.09
CA PHE A 156 1.40 10.12 6.87
C PHE A 156 1.59 8.84 6.05
N GLU A 157 2.27 8.97 4.93
CA GLU A 157 2.49 7.87 3.99
C GLU A 157 3.39 6.76 4.54
N GLY A 158 4.36 7.09 5.42
CA GLY A 158 5.40 6.17 5.87
C GLY A 158 6.66 6.24 4.99
N VAL A 159 7.79 5.87 5.61
CA VAL A 159 9.10 5.93 4.91
C VAL A 159 9.17 4.88 3.81
N VAL A 160 8.75 3.65 4.08
CA VAL A 160 8.79 2.52 3.13
C VAL A 160 7.92 2.84 1.93
N ASN A 161 6.65 3.19 2.15
CA ASN A 161 5.71 3.51 1.08
C ASN A 161 6.17 4.72 0.26
N ASN A 162 6.77 5.72 0.91
CA ASN A 162 7.35 6.88 0.22
C ASN A 162 8.50 6.48 -0.72
N LEU A 163 9.39 5.58 -0.27
CA LEU A 163 10.49 5.09 -1.08
C LEU A 163 9.99 4.25 -2.26
N GLU A 164 9.03 3.34 -2.03
CA GLU A 164 8.42 2.51 -3.07
C GLU A 164 7.74 3.37 -4.13
N ARG A 165 6.93 4.34 -3.72
CA ARG A 165 6.29 5.28 -4.64
C ARG A 165 7.32 6.07 -5.46
N ARG A 166 8.34 6.63 -4.81
CA ARG A 166 9.40 7.37 -5.49
C ARG A 166 10.18 6.51 -6.47
N TYR A 167 10.41 5.25 -6.15
CA TYR A 167 11.06 4.31 -7.04
C TYR A 167 10.23 4.06 -8.31
N LEU A 168 8.91 3.91 -8.16
CA LEU A 168 7.99 3.71 -9.28
C LEU A 168 7.79 4.96 -10.14
N GLU A 169 7.71 6.14 -9.51
CA GLU A 169 7.47 7.41 -10.19
C GLU A 169 8.72 8.01 -10.86
N THR A 170 9.90 7.47 -10.58
CA THR A 170 11.15 8.03 -11.10
C THR A 170 11.50 7.44 -12.47
N ASP A 171 11.67 8.31 -13.48
CA ASP A 171 12.13 7.94 -14.82
C ASP A 171 13.67 7.86 -14.93
N SER A 172 14.39 8.28 -13.90
CA SER A 172 15.84 8.33 -13.89
C SER A 172 16.44 7.04 -13.29
N GLU A 173 17.15 6.27 -14.11
CA GLU A 173 17.87 5.06 -13.65
C GLU A 173 18.83 5.37 -12.50
N TRP A 174 19.57 6.47 -12.59
CA TRP A 174 20.51 6.91 -11.54
C TRP A 174 19.84 7.12 -10.18
N LYS A 175 18.60 7.64 -10.16
CA LYS A 175 17.84 7.82 -8.91
C LYS A 175 17.24 6.53 -8.37
N ARG A 176 17.18 5.48 -9.18
CA ARG A 176 16.75 4.14 -8.74
C ARG A 176 17.88 3.35 -8.10
N GLU A 177 19.13 3.70 -8.42
CA GLU A 177 20.33 3.06 -7.87
C GLU A 177 20.81 3.71 -6.56
N GLU A 178 20.35 4.90 -6.21
CA GLU A 178 20.69 5.63 -4.98
C GLU A 178 19.85 5.17 -3.78
#